data_f5ef393b27a05eca8cf2e64c77ca1ffb
#
_entry.id   f5ef393b27a05eca8cf2e64c77ca1ffb
#
_cell.length_a   1.000
_cell.length_b   1.000
_cell.length_c   1.000
_cell.angle_alpha   90.00
_cell.angle_beta   90.00
_cell.angle_gamma   90.00
#
_symmetry.space_group_name_H-M   'P 1'
#
loop_
_entity.id
_entity.type
_entity.pdbx_description
1 polymer ?
#
loop_
_entity_poly.entity_id
_entity_poly.type
_entity_poly.pdbx_seq_one_letter_code
_entity_poly.pdbx_strand_id
1 'polypeptide(L)'
;GKSGAIIEVNCETDFVAKNDEFLALTKGAADLVVSANPADVAALSVLPFGESTLEAARTALVGKIGENMTMRRFVRTEAKGKLFSYIHGGAKIGVLLDLVGGDEQLGKDLAMHIAASKPKSLDASGVSADAIESERRVAIEKAKEAGKPEAMIEKIAEGSVQKFLKDVTLLGQVFVKA
;
A
#
# COMPACT_ATOMS: atom_id res chain seq x y z
N GLY A 1 -12.36 9.40 11.95
CA GLY A 1 -12.31 8.41 13.03
C GLY A 1 -10.90 8.19 13.54
N LYS A 2 -10.82 7.45 14.64
CA LYS A 2 -9.52 7.14 15.28
C LYS A 2 -8.94 5.82 14.80
N SER A 3 -9.71 5.01 14.10
CA SER A 3 -9.26 3.72 13.55
C SER A 3 -9.60 3.64 12.08
N GLY A 4 -8.76 2.99 11.33
CA GLY A 4 -8.97 2.76 9.91
C GLY A 4 -8.37 1.44 9.45
N ALA A 5 -8.77 1.01 8.28
CA ALA A 5 -8.26 -0.18 7.65
C ALA A 5 -8.09 0.00 6.15
N ILE A 6 -7.14 -0.72 5.60
CA ILE A 6 -6.98 -0.90 4.16
C ILE A 6 -6.95 -2.41 3.90
N ILE A 7 -7.74 -2.87 2.94
CA ILE A 7 -7.84 -4.28 2.58
C ILE A 7 -7.67 -4.46 1.08
N GLU A 8 -7.02 -5.54 0.71
CA GLU A 8 -6.91 -5.97 -0.69
C GLU A 8 -7.78 -7.19 -0.89
N VAL A 9 -8.83 -7.03 -1.73
CA VAL A 9 -9.72 -8.11 -2.17
C VAL A 9 -9.58 -8.21 -3.68
N ASN A 10 -9.15 -9.36 -4.17
CA ASN A 10 -8.86 -9.58 -5.57
C ASN A 10 -10.01 -10.32 -6.26
N CYS A 11 -10.22 -10.01 -7.54
CA CYS A 11 -11.10 -10.71 -8.46
C CYS A 11 -10.35 -10.91 -9.79
N GLU A 12 -11.01 -11.55 -10.78
CA GLU A 12 -10.33 -11.89 -12.03
C GLU A 12 -10.42 -10.81 -13.10
N THR A 13 -11.53 -10.03 -13.15
CA THR A 13 -11.75 -9.03 -14.20
C THR A 13 -12.03 -7.64 -13.64
N ASP A 14 -11.75 -6.64 -14.44
CA ASP A 14 -12.11 -5.24 -14.15
C ASP A 14 -13.63 -5.03 -14.05
N PHE A 15 -14.42 -5.86 -14.71
CA PHE A 15 -15.88 -5.80 -14.63
C PHE A 15 -16.36 -6.12 -13.22
N VAL A 16 -15.85 -7.20 -12.64
CA VAL A 16 -16.20 -7.59 -11.26
C VAL A 16 -15.62 -6.59 -10.24
N ALA A 17 -14.46 -6.03 -10.49
CA ALA A 17 -13.88 -5.00 -9.63
C ALA A 17 -14.79 -3.77 -9.48
N LYS A 18 -15.68 -3.52 -10.43
CA LYS A 18 -16.67 -2.43 -10.41
C LYS A 18 -18.08 -2.88 -10.02
N ASN A 19 -18.28 -4.18 -9.79
CA ASN A 19 -19.57 -4.73 -9.43
C ASN A 19 -19.98 -4.29 -8.03
N ASP A 20 -21.24 -3.86 -7.88
CA ASP A 20 -21.75 -3.32 -6.62
C ASP A 20 -21.68 -4.34 -5.47
N GLU A 21 -21.98 -5.61 -5.73
CA GLU A 21 -21.92 -6.66 -4.72
C GLU A 21 -20.49 -6.96 -4.28
N PHE A 22 -19.56 -6.95 -5.22
CA PHE A 22 -18.13 -7.09 -4.91
C PHE A 22 -17.62 -5.91 -4.07
N LEU A 23 -17.99 -4.69 -4.43
CA LEU A 23 -17.63 -3.50 -3.67
C LEU A 23 -18.24 -3.51 -2.26
N ALA A 24 -19.50 -3.97 -2.14
CA ALA A 24 -20.14 -4.10 -0.83
C ALA A 24 -19.46 -5.14 0.06
N LEU A 25 -19.05 -6.29 -0.52
CA LEU A 25 -18.28 -7.31 0.19
C LEU A 25 -16.95 -6.75 0.69
N THR A 26 -16.23 -6.05 -0.18
CA THR A 26 -14.94 -5.43 0.14
C THR A 26 -15.07 -4.40 1.26
N LYS A 27 -16.07 -3.51 1.16
CA LYS A 27 -16.35 -2.51 2.19
C LYS A 27 -16.72 -3.17 3.52
N GLY A 28 -17.59 -4.18 3.49
CA GLY A 28 -17.98 -4.92 4.68
C GLY A 28 -16.80 -5.61 5.35
N ALA A 29 -15.89 -6.18 4.56
CA ALA A 29 -14.65 -6.78 5.08
C ALA A 29 -13.76 -5.73 5.76
N ALA A 30 -13.58 -4.56 5.16
CA ALA A 30 -12.82 -3.47 5.75
C ALA A 30 -13.44 -2.99 7.07
N ASP A 31 -14.77 -2.86 7.12
CA ASP A 31 -15.49 -2.47 8.33
C ASP A 31 -15.28 -3.50 9.46
N LEU A 32 -15.26 -4.79 9.14
CA LEU A 32 -14.96 -5.85 10.10
C LEU A 32 -13.52 -5.77 10.63
N VAL A 33 -12.56 -5.45 9.79
CA VAL A 33 -11.17 -5.25 10.24
C VAL A 33 -11.12 -4.13 11.29
N VAL A 34 -11.80 -3.03 11.04
CA VAL A 34 -11.83 -1.91 11.99
C VAL A 34 -12.52 -2.30 13.29
N SER A 35 -13.70 -2.91 13.22
CA SER A 35 -14.54 -3.17 14.39
C SER A 35 -14.05 -4.34 15.24
N ALA A 36 -13.56 -5.40 14.62
CA ALA A 36 -13.21 -6.65 15.32
C ALA A 36 -11.70 -6.84 15.52
N ASN A 37 -10.86 -6.08 14.82
CA ASN A 37 -9.39 -6.17 14.90
C ASN A 37 -8.89 -7.63 14.81
N PRO A 38 -9.22 -8.35 13.73
CA PRO A 38 -8.76 -9.72 13.56
C PRO A 38 -7.24 -9.80 13.42
N ALA A 39 -6.65 -10.90 13.88
CA ALA A 39 -5.20 -11.07 13.86
C ALA A 39 -4.65 -11.28 12.44
N ASP A 40 -5.42 -11.93 11.57
CA ASP A 40 -5.03 -12.28 10.20
C ASP A 40 -6.25 -12.50 9.30
N VAL A 41 -6.01 -12.85 8.05
CA VAL A 41 -7.08 -13.11 7.09
C VAL A 41 -7.93 -14.31 7.51
N ALA A 42 -7.35 -15.35 8.08
CA ALA A 42 -8.09 -16.52 8.56
C ALA A 42 -9.07 -16.13 9.66
N ALA A 43 -8.64 -15.32 10.62
CA ALA A 43 -9.50 -14.82 11.69
C ALA A 43 -10.59 -13.88 11.15
N LEU A 44 -10.29 -13.04 10.16
CA LEU A 44 -11.26 -12.19 9.48
C LEU A 44 -12.35 -13.01 8.79
N SER A 45 -11.95 -14.08 8.10
CA SER A 45 -12.86 -14.91 7.29
C SER A 45 -13.97 -15.58 8.09
N VAL A 46 -13.73 -15.91 9.36
CA VAL A 46 -14.71 -16.58 10.22
C VAL A 46 -15.60 -15.62 11.01
N LEU A 47 -15.40 -14.32 10.88
CA LEU A 47 -16.21 -13.32 11.56
C LEU A 47 -17.66 -13.31 11.03
N PRO A 48 -18.63 -13.01 11.90
CA PRO A 48 -20.02 -12.84 11.47
C PRO A 48 -20.16 -11.76 10.41
N PHE A 49 -20.86 -12.08 9.35
CA PHE A 49 -21.17 -11.15 8.25
C PHE A 49 -22.54 -11.52 7.68
N GLY A 50 -23.49 -10.61 7.79
CA GLY A 50 -24.88 -10.92 7.43
C GLY A 50 -25.44 -12.05 8.30
N GLU A 51 -26.00 -13.06 7.67
CA GLU A 51 -26.60 -14.21 8.35
C GLU A 51 -25.60 -15.36 8.62
N SER A 52 -24.37 -15.24 8.16
CA SER A 52 -23.35 -16.28 8.31
C SER A 52 -21.98 -15.66 8.59
N THR A 53 -20.95 -16.04 7.84
CA THR A 53 -19.58 -15.54 7.99
C THR A 53 -19.13 -14.77 6.74
N LEU A 54 -18.04 -14.01 6.87
CA LEU A 54 -17.45 -13.34 5.71
C LEU A 54 -17.03 -14.36 4.63
N GLU A 55 -16.46 -15.49 5.02
CA GLU A 55 -16.08 -16.57 4.09
C GLU A 55 -17.30 -17.15 3.35
N ALA A 56 -18.41 -17.34 4.05
CA ALA A 56 -19.65 -17.80 3.43
C ALA A 56 -20.18 -16.77 2.41
N ALA A 57 -20.11 -15.48 2.74
CA ALA A 57 -20.51 -14.41 1.82
C ALA A 57 -19.61 -14.36 0.59
N ARG A 58 -18.31 -14.50 0.77
CA ARG A 58 -17.33 -14.57 -0.33
C ARG A 58 -17.63 -15.75 -1.26
N THR A 59 -17.79 -16.93 -0.69
CA THR A 59 -18.08 -18.17 -1.45
C THR A 59 -19.38 -18.05 -2.22
N ALA A 60 -20.42 -17.50 -1.60
CA ALA A 60 -21.71 -17.29 -2.25
C ALA A 60 -21.59 -16.32 -3.44
N LEU A 61 -20.82 -15.26 -3.29
CA LEU A 61 -20.63 -14.29 -4.36
C LEU A 61 -19.79 -14.86 -5.50
N VAL A 62 -18.76 -15.66 -5.19
CA VAL A 62 -17.99 -16.42 -6.20
C VAL A 62 -18.91 -17.32 -7.02
N GLY A 63 -19.82 -18.04 -6.37
CA GLY A 63 -20.80 -18.89 -7.06
C GLY A 63 -21.77 -18.11 -7.92
N LYS A 64 -22.21 -16.94 -7.47
CA LYS A 64 -23.16 -16.09 -8.19
C LYS A 64 -22.54 -15.43 -9.41
N ILE A 65 -21.34 -14.87 -9.29
CA ILE A 65 -20.66 -14.11 -10.34
C ILE A 65 -19.84 -15.00 -11.28
N GLY A 66 -19.32 -16.12 -10.76
CA GLY A 66 -18.53 -17.07 -11.55
C GLY A 66 -17.06 -16.70 -11.68
N GLU A 67 -16.56 -15.79 -10.85
CA GLU A 67 -15.15 -15.45 -10.77
C GLU A 67 -14.59 -15.72 -9.38
N ASN A 68 -13.32 -16.12 -9.30
CA ASN A 68 -12.64 -16.29 -8.03
C ASN A 68 -12.41 -14.93 -7.34
N MET A 69 -12.55 -14.92 -6.02
CA MET A 69 -12.33 -13.72 -5.19
C MET A 69 -11.51 -14.12 -3.97
N THR A 70 -10.52 -13.30 -3.62
CA THR A 70 -9.61 -13.60 -2.52
C THR A 70 -9.43 -12.39 -1.62
N MET A 71 -9.65 -12.57 -0.32
CA MET A 71 -9.22 -11.64 0.72
C MET A 71 -7.72 -11.85 0.91
N ARG A 72 -6.88 -11.02 0.30
CA ARG A 72 -5.45 -11.29 0.26
C ARG A 72 -4.73 -10.83 1.52
N ARG A 73 -4.96 -9.59 1.93
CA ARG A 73 -4.28 -8.97 3.06
C ARG A 73 -5.03 -7.73 3.53
N PHE A 74 -4.72 -7.32 4.74
CA PHE A 74 -5.21 -6.05 5.27
C PHE A 74 -4.22 -5.45 6.27
N VAL A 75 -4.37 -4.16 6.53
CA VAL A 75 -3.70 -3.45 7.63
C VAL A 75 -4.74 -2.64 8.37
N ARG A 76 -4.72 -2.72 9.70
CA ARG A 76 -5.52 -1.88 10.59
C ARG A 76 -4.63 -0.88 11.31
N THR A 77 -5.08 0.35 11.41
CA THR A 77 -4.30 1.44 12.01
C THR A 77 -5.14 2.18 13.04
N GLU A 78 -4.57 2.37 14.22
CA GLU A 78 -5.06 3.33 15.20
C GLU A 78 -4.38 4.69 14.95
N ALA A 79 -5.18 5.75 14.83
CA ALA A 79 -4.64 7.05 14.50
C ALA A 79 -3.89 7.67 15.68
N LYS A 80 -2.71 8.20 15.42
CA LYS A 80 -2.01 9.13 16.31
C LYS A 80 -2.45 10.56 16.05
N GLY A 81 -2.81 10.87 14.81
CA GLY A 81 -3.36 12.14 14.36
C GLY A 81 -4.74 11.94 13.73
N LYS A 82 -4.85 12.31 12.47
CA LYS A 82 -6.07 12.13 11.68
C LYS A 82 -5.83 11.20 10.51
N LEU A 83 -6.75 10.26 10.28
CA LEU A 83 -6.67 9.31 9.16
C LEU A 83 -7.30 9.92 7.91
N PHE A 84 -6.60 9.74 6.80
CA PHE A 84 -7.07 10.07 5.46
C PHE A 84 -7.01 8.81 4.60
N SER A 85 -8.03 8.61 3.79
CA SER A 85 -8.06 7.50 2.83
C SER A 85 -8.23 8.03 1.42
N TYR A 86 -7.62 7.34 0.46
CA TYR A 86 -7.70 7.68 -0.94
C TYR A 86 -7.70 6.42 -1.79
N ILE A 87 -8.62 6.33 -2.73
CA ILE A 87 -8.72 5.23 -3.69
C ILE A 87 -8.45 5.78 -5.09
N HIS A 88 -7.49 5.19 -5.78
CA HIS A 88 -7.00 5.65 -7.08
C HIS A 88 -7.11 4.56 -8.14
N GLY A 89 -7.27 4.97 -9.40
CA GLY A 89 -7.18 4.06 -10.55
C GLY A 89 -8.24 2.95 -10.56
N GLY A 90 -9.50 3.26 -10.26
CA GLY A 90 -10.57 2.27 -10.26
C GLY A 90 -10.43 1.25 -9.14
N ALA A 91 -10.01 1.68 -7.96
CA ALA A 91 -9.78 0.88 -6.77
C ALA A 91 -8.58 -0.10 -6.87
N LYS A 92 -7.67 0.14 -7.79
CA LYS A 92 -6.44 -0.66 -7.90
C LYS A 92 -5.34 -0.24 -6.93
N ILE A 93 -5.39 0.99 -6.44
CA ILE A 93 -4.47 1.53 -5.45
C ILE A 93 -5.29 2.16 -4.32
N GLY A 94 -5.02 1.73 -3.10
CA GLY A 94 -5.60 2.33 -1.90
C GLY A 94 -4.50 2.91 -1.03
N VAL A 95 -4.81 4.03 -0.37
CA VAL A 95 -3.90 4.70 0.57
C VAL A 95 -4.63 4.95 1.87
N LEU A 96 -3.98 4.64 2.98
CA LEU A 96 -4.40 5.02 4.32
C LEU A 96 -3.25 5.80 4.96
N LEU A 97 -3.50 7.05 5.29
CA LEU A 97 -2.51 7.98 5.84
C LEU A 97 -2.92 8.42 7.22
N ASP A 98 -2.01 8.32 8.18
CA ASP A 98 -2.13 8.92 9.50
C ASP A 98 -1.26 10.18 9.56
N LEU A 99 -1.91 11.36 9.67
CA LEU A 99 -1.23 12.64 9.66
C LEU A 99 -1.41 13.35 11.01
N VAL A 100 -0.30 13.64 11.67
CA VAL A 100 -0.27 14.42 12.89
C VAL A 100 -0.02 15.89 12.51
N GLY A 101 -0.99 16.75 12.79
CA GLY A 101 -0.94 18.16 12.39
C GLY A 101 -1.33 18.38 10.93
N GLY A 102 -1.21 19.63 10.48
CA GLY A 102 -1.65 20.01 9.13
C GLY A 102 -3.17 20.15 9.01
N ASP A 103 -3.61 20.61 7.85
CA ASP A 103 -5.02 20.76 7.56
C ASP A 103 -5.57 19.58 6.73
N GLU A 104 -6.87 19.60 6.50
CA GLU A 104 -7.55 18.55 5.76
C GLU A 104 -7.10 18.48 4.30
N GLN A 105 -6.83 19.62 3.68
CA GLN A 105 -6.36 19.68 2.30
C GLN A 105 -4.96 19.04 2.16
N LEU A 106 -4.08 19.29 3.11
CA LEU A 106 -2.75 18.66 3.13
C LEU A 106 -2.85 17.14 3.22
N GLY A 107 -3.73 16.62 4.09
CA GLY A 107 -3.94 15.17 4.20
C GLY A 107 -4.43 14.55 2.91
N LYS A 108 -5.36 15.18 2.22
CA LYS A 108 -5.87 14.72 0.92
C LYS A 108 -4.78 14.75 -0.15
N ASP A 109 -4.00 15.83 -0.20
CA ASP A 109 -2.93 15.99 -1.17
C ASP A 109 -1.79 14.99 -0.96
N LEU A 110 -1.45 14.72 0.30
CA LEU A 110 -0.44 13.70 0.63
C LEU A 110 -0.92 12.29 0.28
N ALA A 111 -2.17 11.96 0.55
CA ALA A 111 -2.72 10.66 0.17
C ALA A 111 -2.69 10.46 -1.35
N MET A 112 -3.03 11.48 -2.11
CA MET A 112 -2.93 11.47 -3.58
C MET A 112 -1.47 11.32 -4.04
N HIS A 113 -0.53 12.05 -3.41
CA HIS A 113 0.90 11.93 -3.67
C HIS A 113 1.39 10.49 -3.48
N ILE A 114 1.00 9.84 -2.37
CA ILE A 114 1.38 8.47 -2.07
C ILE A 114 0.87 7.52 -3.17
N ALA A 115 -0.37 7.68 -3.62
CA ALA A 115 -0.92 6.89 -4.70
C ALA A 115 -0.16 7.07 -6.01
N ALA A 116 0.22 8.30 -6.34
CA ALA A 116 0.92 8.64 -7.58
C ALA A 116 2.40 8.26 -7.55
N SER A 117 3.09 8.57 -6.47
CA SER A 117 4.55 8.41 -6.36
C SER A 117 5.00 7.10 -5.73
N LYS A 118 4.10 6.34 -5.16
CA LYS A 118 4.31 4.97 -4.65
C LYS A 118 5.57 4.82 -3.80
N PRO A 119 5.74 5.60 -2.71
CA PRO A 119 6.89 5.42 -1.84
C PRO A 119 6.89 4.02 -1.23
N LYS A 120 8.08 3.46 -1.05
CA LYS A 120 8.24 2.13 -0.43
C LYS A 120 8.17 2.20 1.08
N SER A 121 8.52 3.34 1.66
CA SER A 121 8.50 3.57 3.10
C SER A 121 8.40 5.05 3.42
N LEU A 122 8.21 5.37 4.69
CA LEU A 122 8.17 6.74 5.18
C LEU A 122 9.55 7.40 5.05
N ASP A 123 10.59 6.71 5.51
CA ASP A 123 11.98 7.17 5.50
C ASP A 123 12.95 6.02 5.20
N ALA A 124 14.25 6.32 5.21
CA ALA A 124 15.29 5.35 4.91
C ALA A 124 15.31 4.14 5.84
N SER A 125 14.85 4.29 7.09
CA SER A 125 14.82 3.19 8.06
C SER A 125 13.86 2.08 7.67
N GLY A 126 12.85 2.38 6.84
CA GLY A 126 11.90 1.41 6.32
C GLY A 126 12.33 0.73 5.02
N VAL A 127 13.46 1.11 4.44
CA VAL A 127 14.01 0.46 3.25
C VAL A 127 14.92 -0.68 3.68
N SER A 128 14.71 -1.89 3.13
CA SER A 128 15.47 -3.07 3.54
C SER A 128 16.96 -2.93 3.18
N ALA A 129 17.82 -3.53 4.01
CA ALA A 129 19.26 -3.59 3.75
C ALA A 129 19.55 -4.29 2.41
N ASP A 130 18.78 -5.32 2.07
CA ASP A 130 18.92 -6.04 0.80
C ASP A 130 18.61 -5.16 -0.41
N ALA A 131 17.59 -4.31 -0.33
CA ALA A 131 17.24 -3.37 -1.39
C ALA A 131 18.35 -2.33 -1.59
N ILE A 132 18.91 -1.80 -0.52
CA ILE A 132 20.01 -0.83 -0.54
C ILE A 132 21.27 -1.49 -1.15
N GLU A 133 21.60 -2.69 -0.72
CA GLU A 133 22.77 -3.42 -1.21
C GLU A 133 22.62 -3.79 -2.70
N SER A 134 21.42 -4.18 -3.12
CA SER A 134 21.12 -4.44 -4.53
C SER A 134 21.35 -3.20 -5.39
N GLU A 135 20.89 -2.03 -4.93
CA GLU A 135 21.10 -0.77 -5.63
C GLU A 135 22.58 -0.39 -5.71
N ARG A 136 23.30 -0.59 -4.61
CA ARG A 136 24.75 -0.36 -4.55
C ARG A 136 25.50 -1.22 -5.56
N ARG A 137 25.21 -2.51 -5.61
CA ARG A 137 25.83 -3.47 -6.52
C ARG A 137 25.58 -3.11 -7.99
N VAL A 138 24.34 -2.76 -8.34
CA VAL A 138 24.00 -2.34 -9.70
C VAL A 138 24.78 -1.07 -10.09
N ALA A 139 24.87 -0.11 -9.18
CA ALA A 139 25.63 1.13 -9.42
C ALA A 139 27.13 0.86 -9.62
N ILE A 140 27.71 -0.05 -8.86
CA ILE A 140 29.12 -0.46 -9.01
C ILE A 140 29.34 -1.09 -10.38
N GLU A 141 28.49 -2.02 -10.79
CA GLU A 141 28.60 -2.68 -12.10
C GLU A 141 28.48 -1.69 -13.25
N LYS A 142 27.52 -0.78 -13.19
CA LYS A 142 27.36 0.27 -14.20
C LYS A 142 28.57 1.19 -14.29
N ALA A 143 29.16 1.54 -13.16
CA ALA A 143 30.37 2.38 -13.13
C ALA A 143 31.57 1.66 -13.73
N LYS A 144 31.73 0.36 -13.47
CA LYS A 144 32.77 -0.47 -14.09
C LYS A 144 32.61 -0.56 -15.61
N GLU A 145 31.38 -0.84 -16.07
CA GLU A 145 31.06 -0.91 -17.50
C GLU A 145 31.32 0.43 -18.21
N ALA A 146 31.07 1.54 -17.54
CA ALA A 146 31.34 2.87 -18.06
C ALA A 146 32.83 3.27 -18.03
N GLY A 147 33.69 2.38 -17.53
CA GLY A 147 35.13 2.63 -17.48
C GLY A 147 35.57 3.66 -16.44
N LYS A 148 34.77 3.86 -15.41
CA LYS A 148 35.11 4.82 -14.35
C LYS A 148 36.32 4.36 -13.53
N PRO A 149 37.18 5.30 -13.06
CA PRO A 149 38.31 4.94 -12.19
C PRO A 149 37.83 4.26 -10.91
N GLU A 150 38.56 3.24 -10.47
CA GLU A 150 38.22 2.47 -9.27
C GLU A 150 38.06 3.34 -8.03
N ALA A 151 38.88 4.39 -7.89
CA ALA A 151 38.78 5.33 -6.80
C ALA A 151 37.47 6.12 -6.77
N MET A 152 36.74 6.21 -7.89
CA MET A 152 35.47 6.93 -8.00
C MET A 152 34.25 6.01 -7.85
N ILE A 153 34.41 4.69 -8.04
CA ILE A 153 33.31 3.74 -8.08
C ILE A 153 32.52 3.75 -6.77
N GLU A 154 33.17 3.73 -5.62
CA GLU A 154 32.50 3.75 -4.32
C GLU A 154 31.71 5.03 -4.10
N LYS A 155 32.27 6.16 -4.49
CA LYS A 155 31.60 7.46 -4.38
C LYS A 155 30.37 7.54 -5.28
N ILE A 156 30.47 7.00 -6.51
CA ILE A 156 29.35 6.91 -7.46
C ILE A 156 28.26 5.99 -6.89
N ALA A 157 28.63 4.84 -6.33
CA ALA A 157 27.71 3.90 -5.73
C ALA A 157 26.97 4.51 -4.54
N GLU A 158 27.68 5.23 -3.67
CA GLU A 158 27.05 5.92 -2.53
C GLU A 158 26.09 7.00 -2.98
N GLY A 159 26.44 7.78 -4.00
CA GLY A 159 25.55 8.77 -4.60
C GLY A 159 24.28 8.14 -5.18
N SER A 160 24.40 6.99 -5.84
CA SER A 160 23.25 6.22 -6.34
C SER A 160 22.36 5.71 -5.22
N VAL A 161 22.92 5.23 -4.12
CA VAL A 161 22.16 4.78 -2.96
C VAL A 161 21.40 5.96 -2.34
N GLN A 162 22.05 7.11 -2.17
CA GLN A 162 21.39 8.31 -1.62
C GLN A 162 20.25 8.78 -2.52
N LYS A 163 20.44 8.79 -3.82
CA LYS A 163 19.38 9.10 -4.79
C LYS A 163 18.22 8.10 -4.71
N PHE A 164 18.52 6.82 -4.65
CA PHE A 164 17.53 5.76 -4.51
C PHE A 164 16.67 5.96 -3.24
N LEU A 165 17.32 6.19 -2.08
CA LEU A 165 16.62 6.43 -0.82
C LEU A 165 15.72 7.66 -0.89
N LYS A 166 16.18 8.72 -1.56
CA LYS A 166 15.37 9.92 -1.78
C LYS A 166 14.16 9.65 -2.69
N ASP A 167 14.33 8.82 -3.71
CA ASP A 167 13.28 8.54 -4.69
C ASP A 167 12.19 7.59 -4.15
N VAL A 168 12.51 6.70 -3.20
CA VAL A 168 11.60 5.66 -2.73
C VAL A 168 11.00 5.92 -1.34
N THR A 169 11.41 6.99 -0.66
CA THR A 169 10.86 7.34 0.66
C THR A 169 9.91 8.52 0.55
N LEU A 170 8.81 8.47 1.30
CA LEU A 170 7.82 9.55 1.28
C LEU A 170 8.48 10.90 1.64
N LEU A 171 9.27 10.93 2.72
CA LEU A 171 9.91 12.16 3.17
C LEU A 171 11.00 12.67 2.24
N GLY A 172 11.57 11.82 1.41
CA GLY A 172 12.59 12.19 0.43
C GLY A 172 12.05 12.64 -0.92
N GLN A 173 10.83 12.21 -1.28
CA GLN A 173 10.24 12.50 -2.58
C GLN A 173 9.84 13.97 -2.73
N VAL A 174 9.91 14.46 -3.96
CA VAL A 174 9.37 15.78 -4.31
C VAL A 174 7.85 15.70 -4.29
N PHE A 175 7.21 16.63 -3.57
CA PHE A 175 5.76 16.67 -3.45
C PHE A 175 5.10 16.87 -4.82
N VAL A 176 4.10 16.05 -5.12
CA VAL A 176 3.46 15.99 -6.45
C VAL A 176 2.83 17.34 -6.87
N LYS A 177 2.47 18.18 -5.92
CA LYS A 177 1.92 19.53 -6.14
C LYS A 177 2.95 20.66 -6.00
N ALA A 178 4.21 20.33 -5.80
CA ALA A 178 5.27 21.32 -5.69
C ALA A 178 5.62 21.97 -7.03
#